data_a618d861a278ad644bfaa21c3bdbb0b3
#
_entry.id   a618d861a278ad644bfaa21c3bdbb0b3
#
_cell.length_a   1.000
_cell.length_b   1.000
_cell.length_c   1.000
_cell.angle_alpha   90.00
_cell.angle_beta   90.00
_cell.angle_gamma   90.00
#
_symmetry.space_group_name_H-M   'P 1'
#
loop_
_entity.id
_entity.type
_entity.pdbx_description
1 polymer ?
#
loop_
_entity_poly.entity_id
_entity_poly.type
_entity_poly.pdbx_seq_one_letter_code
_entity_poly.pdbx_strand_id
1 'polypeptide(L)'
;MKESVAFQTRARTIDHLGREQIADVPTAVSELWKNAYDAYAREVSLHIHGDDVPVAVMLDDGHGMTHKQFLDKWLVVGTESKEGNDSVPKELRKGLTERPKQGQKGIGRLSVAALGATALIVSKQAGNDFVACLVDWRLFENPYLLLQDVKLPVISFSEAKDLLIL
;
A
#
# COMPACT_ATOMS: atom_id res chain seq x y z
N MET A 1 -33.32 3.16 28.73
CA MET A 1 -32.81 2.31 27.64
C MET A 1 -31.31 2.50 27.56
N LYS A 2 -30.51 1.41 27.46
CA LYS A 2 -29.08 1.52 27.14
C LYS A 2 -28.95 1.34 25.63
N GLU A 3 -28.40 2.35 24.97
CA GLU A 3 -28.07 2.30 23.55
C GLU A 3 -26.59 1.95 23.41
N SER A 4 -26.27 1.08 22.46
CA SER A 4 -24.89 0.72 22.13
C SER A 4 -24.61 1.20 20.71
N VAL A 5 -23.64 2.11 20.57
CA VAL A 5 -23.25 2.70 19.29
C VAL A 5 -21.78 2.42 19.01
N ALA A 6 -21.44 2.18 17.74
CA ALA A 6 -20.06 1.97 17.32
C ALA A 6 -19.36 3.32 17.08
N PHE A 7 -18.03 3.34 17.28
CA PHE A 7 -17.21 4.46 16.81
C PHE A 7 -17.28 4.57 15.29
N GLN A 8 -17.43 5.81 14.82
CA GLN A 8 -17.38 6.12 13.39
C GLN A 8 -16.06 6.87 13.08
N THR A 9 -15.41 6.48 12.00
CA THR A 9 -14.15 7.08 11.55
C THR A 9 -14.39 7.89 10.29
N ARG A 10 -14.00 9.15 10.29
CA ARG A 10 -14.03 9.99 9.07
C ARG A 10 -12.93 9.54 8.11
N ALA A 11 -13.20 9.65 6.80
CA ALA A 11 -12.24 9.33 5.74
C ALA A 11 -10.93 10.11 5.93
N ARG A 12 -11.00 11.36 6.38
CA ARG A 12 -9.87 12.23 6.66
C ARG A 12 -8.84 11.65 7.65
N THR A 13 -9.23 10.68 8.48
CA THR A 13 -8.27 9.99 9.37
C THR A 13 -7.17 9.30 8.58
N ILE A 14 -7.48 8.75 7.40
CA ILE A 14 -6.48 8.12 6.52
C ILE A 14 -5.51 9.16 5.95
N ASP A 15 -6.01 10.34 5.56
CA ASP A 15 -5.18 11.44 5.08
C ASP A 15 -4.20 11.92 6.18
N HIS A 16 -4.68 12.12 7.40
CA HIS A 16 -3.84 12.46 8.54
C HIS A 16 -2.75 11.41 8.84
N LEU A 17 -3.09 10.12 8.75
CA LEU A 17 -2.13 9.05 8.97
C LEU A 17 -1.11 8.92 7.83
N GLY A 18 -1.49 9.29 6.61
CA GLY A 18 -0.63 9.26 5.44
C GLY A 18 0.23 10.52 5.32
N ARG A 19 -0.39 11.65 4.96
CA ARG A 19 0.32 12.89 4.64
C ARG A 19 0.88 13.61 5.86
N GLU A 20 0.10 13.77 6.91
CA GLU A 20 0.52 14.60 8.04
C GLU A 20 1.63 13.96 8.89
N GLN A 21 1.79 12.63 8.82
CA GLN A 21 2.87 11.95 9.53
C GLN A 21 4.15 11.79 8.71
N ILE A 22 4.11 12.17 7.43
CA ILE A 22 5.27 12.10 6.54
C ILE A 22 5.88 13.50 6.43
N ALA A 23 7.10 13.65 6.92
CA ALA A 23 7.77 14.94 7.01
C ALA A 23 8.09 15.54 5.63
N ASP A 24 8.47 14.71 4.66
CA ASP A 24 8.90 15.12 3.33
C ASP A 24 8.86 13.97 2.31
N VAL A 25 9.07 14.29 1.03
CA VAL A 25 9.09 13.32 -0.07
C VAL A 25 10.18 12.24 0.11
N PRO A 26 11.42 12.55 0.51
CA PRO A 26 12.43 11.53 0.80
C PRO A 26 11.99 10.53 1.86
N THR A 27 11.31 10.98 2.92
CA THR A 27 10.75 10.11 3.95
C THR A 27 9.68 9.20 3.39
N ALA A 28 8.78 9.72 2.53
CA ALA A 28 7.76 8.92 1.87
C ALA A 28 8.39 7.80 1.02
N VAL A 29 9.38 8.12 0.20
CA VAL A 29 10.12 7.16 -0.62
C VAL A 29 10.83 6.12 0.26
N SER A 30 11.46 6.55 1.35
CA SER A 30 12.12 5.65 2.31
C SER A 30 11.16 4.63 2.92
N GLU A 31 9.94 5.04 3.26
CA GLU A 31 8.91 4.12 3.78
C GLU A 31 8.49 3.07 2.73
N LEU A 32 8.40 3.46 1.45
CA LEU A 32 8.12 2.50 0.38
C LEU A 32 9.29 1.52 0.18
N TRP A 33 10.53 1.98 0.27
CA TRP A 33 11.71 1.10 0.20
C TRP A 33 11.75 0.11 1.38
N LYS A 34 11.38 0.54 2.58
CA LYS A 34 11.23 -0.37 3.73
C LYS A 34 10.18 -1.44 3.47
N ASN A 35 9.07 -1.09 2.81
CA ASN A 35 8.06 -2.08 2.43
C ASN A 35 8.62 -3.10 1.43
N ALA A 36 9.37 -2.66 0.42
CA ALA A 36 10.04 -3.55 -0.53
C ALA A 36 11.09 -4.44 0.17
N TYR A 37 11.87 -3.89 1.10
CA TYR A 37 12.80 -4.67 1.93
C TYR A 37 12.06 -5.75 2.74
N ASP A 38 10.95 -5.41 3.40
CA ASP A 38 10.13 -6.34 4.16
C ASP A 38 9.49 -7.41 3.26
N ALA A 39 9.25 -7.10 1.98
CA ALA A 39 8.81 -8.03 0.94
C ALA A 39 9.95 -8.88 0.33
N TYR A 40 11.16 -8.83 0.90
CA TYR A 40 12.33 -9.55 0.39
C TYR A 40 12.74 -9.17 -1.03
N ALA A 41 12.51 -7.93 -1.42
CA ALA A 41 13.07 -7.40 -2.66
C ALA A 41 14.61 -7.42 -2.64
N ARG A 42 15.21 -7.70 -3.79
CA ARG A 42 16.63 -7.57 -4.06
C ARG A 42 16.94 -6.27 -4.77
N GLU A 43 15.99 -5.83 -5.59
CA GLU A 43 16.08 -4.61 -6.39
C GLU A 43 14.85 -3.74 -6.16
N VAL A 44 15.09 -2.45 -6.04
CA VAL A 44 14.05 -1.42 -6.00
C VAL A 44 14.50 -0.29 -6.90
N SER A 45 13.64 0.16 -7.80
CA SER A 45 13.92 1.29 -8.67
C SER A 45 12.85 2.36 -8.57
N LEU A 46 13.23 3.62 -8.72
CA LEU A 46 12.35 4.77 -8.79
C LEU A 46 12.61 5.49 -10.12
N HIS A 47 11.58 5.60 -10.94
CA HIS A 47 11.61 6.31 -12.21
C HIS A 47 10.65 7.50 -12.14
N ILE A 48 11.10 8.65 -12.63
CA ILE A 48 10.27 9.86 -12.71
C ILE A 48 10.15 10.23 -14.19
N HIS A 49 8.92 10.33 -14.66
CA HIS A 49 8.58 10.61 -16.05
C HIS A 49 7.65 11.81 -16.16
N GLY A 50 7.73 12.49 -17.29
CA GLY A 50 6.83 13.56 -17.68
C GLY A 50 7.32 14.94 -17.29
N ASP A 51 7.03 15.89 -18.19
CA ASP A 51 7.39 17.29 -18.02
C ASP A 51 6.19 18.09 -17.49
N ASP A 52 4.99 17.88 -18.06
CA ASP A 52 3.77 18.61 -17.67
C ASP A 52 3.06 17.99 -16.47
N VAL A 53 2.95 16.66 -16.43
CA VAL A 53 2.39 15.90 -15.31
C VAL A 53 3.42 14.86 -14.89
N PRO A 54 4.18 15.09 -13.82
CA PRO A 54 5.17 14.14 -13.38
C PRO A 54 4.51 12.86 -12.82
N VAL A 55 4.99 11.72 -13.30
CA VAL A 55 4.60 10.39 -12.81
C VAL A 55 5.82 9.74 -12.20
N ALA A 56 5.73 9.37 -10.93
CA ALA A 56 6.74 8.57 -10.25
C ALA A 56 6.32 7.10 -10.27
N VAL A 57 7.19 6.23 -10.76
CA VAL A 57 6.98 4.78 -10.79
C VAL A 57 8.02 4.12 -9.91
N MET A 58 7.57 3.49 -8.83
CA MET A 58 8.43 2.66 -7.99
C MET A 58 8.17 1.19 -8.30
N LEU A 59 9.23 0.46 -8.59
CA LEU A 59 9.18 -0.98 -8.87
C LEU A 59 10.06 -1.71 -7.88
N ASP A 60 9.55 -2.80 -7.35
CA ASP A 60 10.33 -3.75 -6.55
C ASP A 60 10.11 -5.18 -7.06
N ASP A 61 11.10 -6.01 -6.84
CA ASP A 61 11.07 -7.43 -7.19
C ASP A 61 10.72 -8.30 -5.96
N GLY A 62 10.07 -7.77 -4.93
CA GLY A 62 9.67 -8.48 -3.74
C GLY A 62 8.72 -9.64 -4.00
N HIS A 63 8.31 -10.35 -2.94
CA HIS A 63 7.42 -11.52 -3.10
C HIS A 63 5.98 -11.15 -3.52
N GLY A 64 5.61 -9.89 -3.46
CA GLY A 64 4.28 -9.41 -3.80
C GLY A 64 3.15 -9.94 -2.90
N MET A 65 1.92 -9.72 -3.33
CA MET A 65 0.72 -10.12 -2.60
C MET A 65 -0.26 -10.86 -3.52
N THR A 66 -0.97 -11.83 -2.96
CA THR A 66 -2.17 -12.40 -3.58
C THR A 66 -3.32 -11.40 -3.46
N HIS A 67 -4.39 -11.57 -4.23
CA HIS A 67 -5.62 -10.77 -4.11
C HIS A 67 -6.14 -10.74 -2.66
N LYS A 68 -6.23 -11.91 -2.03
CA LYS A 68 -6.69 -12.01 -0.63
C LYS A 68 -5.78 -11.23 0.33
N GLN A 69 -4.47 -11.37 0.19
CA GLN A 69 -3.52 -10.63 1.04
C GLN A 69 -3.60 -9.12 0.80
N PHE A 70 -3.87 -8.70 -0.43
CA PHE A 70 -4.07 -7.29 -0.74
C PHE A 70 -5.28 -6.73 0.01
N LEU A 71 -6.43 -7.40 -0.03
CA LEU A 71 -7.63 -7.00 0.69
C LEU A 71 -7.45 -7.02 2.21
N ASP A 72 -6.89 -8.11 2.74
CA ASP A 72 -6.84 -8.35 4.19
C ASP A 72 -5.69 -7.59 4.88
N LYS A 73 -4.63 -7.23 4.13
CA LYS A 73 -3.43 -6.62 4.71
C LYS A 73 -3.17 -5.23 4.18
N TRP A 74 -3.22 -5.01 2.85
CA TRP A 74 -2.86 -3.71 2.28
C TRP A 74 -3.96 -2.68 2.48
N LEU A 75 -5.22 -3.05 2.33
CA LEU A 75 -6.37 -2.14 2.51
C LEU A 75 -6.78 -1.97 3.99
N VAL A 76 -6.28 -2.79 4.90
CA VAL A 76 -6.62 -2.69 6.32
C VAL A 76 -5.55 -1.90 7.07
N VAL A 77 -5.93 -0.75 7.61
CA VAL A 77 -5.04 0.14 8.40
C VAL A 77 -5.12 -0.23 9.87
N GLY A 78 -3.98 -0.14 10.58
CA GLY A 78 -3.92 -0.45 12.01
C GLY A 78 -3.86 -1.96 12.32
N THR A 79 -3.42 -2.77 11.37
CA THR A 79 -3.22 -4.20 11.63
C THR A 79 -2.00 -4.43 12.52
N GLU A 80 -2.15 -5.25 13.56
CA GLU A 80 -1.07 -5.72 14.45
C GLU A 80 -0.15 -6.74 13.76
N SER A 81 -0.25 -6.90 12.44
CA SER A 81 0.50 -7.91 11.66
C SER A 81 2.03 -7.81 11.79
N LYS A 82 2.51 -6.84 12.56
CA LYS A 82 3.94 -6.61 12.82
C LYS A 82 4.40 -6.99 14.24
N GLU A 83 3.48 -7.24 15.17
CA GLU A 83 3.82 -7.68 16.53
C GLU A 83 3.86 -9.20 16.69
N GLY A 84 3.28 -9.94 15.75
CA GLY A 84 3.34 -11.39 15.75
C GLY A 84 4.59 -11.94 15.05
N ASN A 85 4.91 -13.19 15.37
CA ASN A 85 5.96 -14.02 14.79
C ASN A 85 5.69 -14.41 13.31
N ASP A 86 5.02 -13.53 12.54
CA ASP A 86 4.72 -13.72 11.11
C ASP A 86 5.99 -13.56 10.28
N SER A 87 6.87 -14.53 10.43
CA SER A 87 8.03 -14.63 9.53
C SER A 87 7.52 -14.96 8.12
N VAL A 88 8.04 -14.24 7.13
CA VAL A 88 7.75 -14.56 5.73
C VAL A 88 8.22 -16.01 5.44
N PRO A 89 7.37 -16.86 4.85
CA PRO A 89 7.74 -18.23 4.48
C PRO A 89 9.04 -18.29 3.67
N LYS A 90 9.86 -19.32 3.89
CA LYS A 90 11.18 -19.45 3.22
C LYS A 90 11.06 -19.38 1.69
N GLU A 91 10.00 -19.94 1.15
CA GLU A 91 9.71 -19.99 -0.30
C GLU A 91 9.55 -18.58 -0.88
N LEU A 92 9.03 -17.65 -0.09
CA LEU A 92 8.82 -16.27 -0.50
C LEU A 92 10.03 -15.34 -0.25
N ARG A 93 11.06 -15.83 0.46
CA ARG A 93 12.26 -15.03 0.77
C ARG A 93 13.27 -14.96 -0.38
N LYS A 94 12.99 -15.58 -1.52
CA LYS A 94 13.84 -15.55 -2.72
C LYS A 94 15.29 -16.02 -2.46
N GLY A 95 15.44 -16.99 -1.53
CA GLY A 95 16.76 -17.51 -1.12
C GLY A 95 17.53 -16.62 -0.14
N LEU A 96 16.92 -15.55 0.36
CA LEU A 96 17.52 -14.67 1.35
C LEU A 96 17.33 -15.20 2.77
N THR A 97 18.26 -14.87 3.65
CA THR A 97 18.14 -15.11 5.10
C THR A 97 17.02 -14.27 5.69
N GLU A 98 16.55 -14.66 6.86
CA GLU A 98 15.53 -13.89 7.59
C GLU A 98 16.01 -12.47 7.86
N ARG A 99 15.12 -11.50 7.60
CA ARG A 99 15.40 -10.07 7.77
C ARG A 99 14.57 -9.51 8.94
N PRO A 100 15.14 -8.63 9.77
CA PRO A 100 14.35 -7.88 10.73
C PRO A 100 13.38 -6.95 9.97
N LYS A 101 12.11 -6.95 10.35
CA LYS A 101 11.11 -6.06 9.75
C LYS A 101 11.46 -4.59 10.04
N GLN A 102 11.43 -3.75 9.01
CA GLN A 102 11.70 -2.31 9.09
C GLN A 102 10.43 -1.48 9.36
N GLY A 103 9.31 -1.92 8.79
CA GLY A 103 8.05 -1.22 8.99
C GLY A 103 7.38 -1.62 10.30
N GLN A 104 7.28 -0.73 11.30
CA GLN A 104 6.74 -1.06 12.63
C GLN A 104 5.25 -0.73 12.79
N LYS A 105 4.77 0.38 12.23
CA LYS A 105 3.44 0.95 12.52
C LYS A 105 2.29 0.52 11.60
N GLY A 106 2.57 -0.22 10.52
CA GLY A 106 1.53 -0.62 9.55
C GLY A 106 0.94 0.52 8.69
N ILE A 107 1.43 1.75 8.83
CA ILE A 107 0.97 2.94 8.12
C ILE A 107 1.91 3.41 7.00
N GLY A 108 3.13 2.88 6.91
CA GLY A 108 4.12 3.28 5.89
C GLY A 108 3.62 3.18 4.45
N ARG A 109 2.64 2.29 4.18
CA ARG A 109 1.98 2.20 2.86
C ARG A 109 1.16 3.46 2.50
N LEU A 110 0.72 4.21 3.50
CA LEU A 110 -0.03 5.45 3.29
C LEU A 110 0.88 6.62 2.89
N SER A 111 2.21 6.44 2.98
CA SER A 111 3.18 7.46 2.55
C SER A 111 3.05 7.82 1.07
N VAL A 112 2.47 6.93 0.26
CA VAL A 112 2.14 7.21 -1.14
C VAL A 112 1.25 8.45 -1.28
N ALA A 113 0.37 8.72 -0.30
CA ALA A 113 -0.48 9.91 -0.29
C ALA A 113 0.32 11.24 -0.26
N ALA A 114 1.54 11.22 0.27
CA ALA A 114 2.43 12.38 0.27
C ALA A 114 3.15 12.60 -1.08
N LEU A 115 3.15 11.59 -1.96
CA LEU A 115 3.83 11.64 -3.26
C LEU A 115 2.94 12.14 -4.40
N GLY A 116 1.63 12.01 -4.28
CA GLY A 116 0.72 12.44 -5.34
C GLY A 116 -0.75 12.32 -4.95
N ALA A 117 -1.61 13.01 -5.72
CA ALA A 117 -3.06 12.98 -5.50
C ALA A 117 -3.68 11.62 -5.83
N THR A 118 -3.10 10.88 -6.75
CA THR A 118 -3.55 9.54 -7.17
C THR A 118 -2.39 8.56 -7.18
N ALA A 119 -2.69 7.30 -6.90
CA ALA A 119 -1.70 6.24 -6.98
C ALA A 119 -2.34 4.96 -7.54
N LEU A 120 -1.68 4.34 -8.50
CA LEU A 120 -1.98 3.00 -8.96
C LEU A 120 -1.05 2.03 -8.23
N ILE A 121 -1.63 1.15 -7.44
CA ILE A 121 -0.91 0.11 -6.71
C ILE A 121 -1.12 -1.20 -7.46
N VAL A 122 -0.03 -1.83 -7.87
CA VAL A 122 -0.06 -3.13 -8.55
C VAL A 122 0.81 -4.11 -7.78
N SER A 123 0.32 -5.31 -7.56
CA SER A 123 1.08 -6.37 -6.89
C SER A 123 0.83 -7.72 -7.54
N LYS A 124 1.84 -8.60 -7.47
CA LYS A 124 1.73 -9.98 -7.93
C LYS A 124 2.59 -10.89 -7.08
N GLN A 125 2.02 -11.95 -6.55
CA GLN A 125 2.77 -13.06 -5.98
C GLN A 125 2.94 -14.16 -7.03
N ALA A 126 4.10 -14.78 -7.08
CA ALA A 126 4.39 -15.86 -8.02
C ALA A 126 3.29 -16.94 -8.00
N GLY A 127 2.85 -17.38 -9.17
CA GLY A 127 1.78 -18.39 -9.33
C GLY A 127 0.34 -17.85 -9.14
N ASN A 128 0.17 -16.54 -8.93
CA ASN A 128 -1.14 -15.90 -8.79
C ASN A 128 -1.34 -14.83 -9.87
N ASP A 129 -2.56 -14.34 -9.99
CA ASP A 129 -2.89 -13.19 -10.81
C ASP A 129 -2.32 -11.88 -10.23
N PHE A 130 -2.22 -10.87 -11.06
CA PHE A 130 -2.02 -9.51 -10.61
C PHE A 130 -3.24 -9.01 -9.83
N VAL A 131 -3.01 -8.16 -8.86
CA VAL A 131 -4.03 -7.33 -8.22
C VAL A 131 -3.64 -5.87 -8.38
N ALA A 132 -4.59 -5.03 -8.73
CA ALA A 132 -4.38 -3.59 -8.82
C ALA A 132 -5.51 -2.81 -8.15
N CYS A 133 -5.14 -1.65 -7.61
CA CYS A 133 -6.06 -0.72 -6.98
C CYS A 133 -5.65 0.71 -7.35
N LEU A 134 -6.57 1.47 -7.89
CA LEU A 134 -6.41 2.91 -8.08
C LEU A 134 -6.93 3.64 -6.85
N VAL A 135 -6.08 4.43 -6.22
CA VAL A 135 -6.43 5.23 -5.05
C VAL A 135 -6.38 6.71 -5.43
N ASP A 136 -7.51 7.40 -5.32
CA ASP A 136 -7.58 8.85 -5.36
C ASP A 136 -7.60 9.38 -3.91
N TRP A 137 -6.46 9.90 -3.46
CA TRP A 137 -6.29 10.37 -2.08
C TRP A 137 -7.16 11.57 -1.74
N ARG A 138 -7.64 12.34 -2.74
CA ARG A 138 -8.55 13.48 -2.55
C ARG A 138 -9.90 13.06 -1.97
N LEU A 139 -10.32 11.80 -2.19
CA LEU A 139 -11.52 11.24 -1.56
C LEU A 139 -11.43 11.25 -0.03
N PHE A 140 -10.22 11.10 0.49
CA PHE A 140 -9.98 11.08 1.94
C PHE A 140 -9.86 12.49 2.53
N GLU A 141 -9.70 13.53 1.72
CA GLU A 141 -9.68 14.92 2.17
C GLU A 141 -11.09 15.43 2.55
N ASN A 142 -12.14 14.75 2.10
CA ASN A 142 -13.52 15.16 2.32
C ASN A 142 -13.90 15.04 3.82
N PRO A 143 -14.25 16.16 4.50
CA PRO A 143 -14.52 16.15 5.93
C PRO A 143 -15.88 15.52 6.31
N TYR A 144 -16.75 15.28 5.34
CA TYR A 144 -18.10 14.76 5.56
C TYR A 144 -18.22 13.26 5.35
N LEU A 145 -17.33 12.64 4.56
CA LEU A 145 -17.37 11.21 4.30
C LEU A 145 -16.91 10.40 5.52
N LEU A 146 -17.60 9.31 5.79
CA LEU A 146 -17.09 8.28 6.67
C LEU A 146 -16.13 7.38 5.89
N LEU A 147 -15.14 6.82 6.56
CA LEU A 147 -14.16 5.94 5.94
C LEU A 147 -14.82 4.74 5.23
N GLN A 148 -15.86 4.19 5.82
CA GLN A 148 -16.62 3.07 5.24
C GLN A 148 -17.36 3.40 3.94
N ASP A 149 -17.59 4.69 3.65
CA ASP A 149 -18.29 5.14 2.45
C ASP A 149 -17.33 5.31 1.26
N VAL A 150 -16.02 5.40 1.51
CA VAL A 150 -15.00 5.45 0.46
C VAL A 150 -14.78 4.04 -0.08
N LYS A 151 -15.13 3.83 -1.35
CA LYS A 151 -14.95 2.56 -2.04
C LYS A 151 -13.83 2.69 -3.07
N LEU A 152 -12.88 1.77 -3.02
CA LEU A 152 -11.75 1.72 -3.94
C LEU A 152 -11.96 0.58 -4.95
N PRO A 153 -11.76 0.81 -6.25
CA PRO A 153 -11.80 -0.26 -7.25
C PRO A 153 -10.57 -1.16 -7.08
N VAL A 154 -10.81 -2.45 -6.89
CA VAL A 154 -9.77 -3.49 -6.89
C VAL A 154 -10.07 -4.47 -8.00
N ILE A 155 -9.08 -4.72 -8.83
CA ILE A 155 -9.19 -5.60 -9.99
C ILE A 155 -8.13 -6.70 -9.94
N SER A 156 -8.42 -7.82 -10.59
CA SER A 156 -7.43 -8.89 -10.84
C SER A 156 -7.33 -9.17 -12.33
N PHE A 157 -6.14 -9.47 -12.82
CA PHE A 157 -5.87 -9.79 -14.22
C PHE A 157 -4.65 -10.71 -14.33
N SER A 158 -4.63 -11.53 -15.39
CA SER A 158 -3.62 -12.58 -15.52
C SER A 158 -2.33 -12.09 -16.17
N GLU A 159 -2.42 -11.17 -17.12
CA GLU A 159 -1.29 -10.70 -17.90
C GLU A 159 -1.08 -9.18 -17.73
N ALA A 160 0.18 -8.76 -17.63
CA ALA A 160 0.52 -7.35 -17.43
C ALA A 160 -0.04 -6.41 -18.53
N LYS A 161 -0.20 -6.92 -19.77
CA LYS A 161 -0.80 -6.14 -20.85
C LYS A 161 -2.26 -5.74 -20.59
N ASP A 162 -2.98 -6.51 -19.77
CA ASP A 162 -4.38 -6.27 -19.45
C ASP A 162 -4.56 -4.99 -18.63
N LEU A 163 -3.51 -4.55 -17.94
CA LEU A 163 -3.49 -3.28 -17.21
C LEU A 163 -3.64 -2.06 -18.15
N LEU A 164 -3.25 -2.17 -19.41
CA LEU A 164 -3.36 -1.09 -20.40
C LEU A 164 -4.78 -0.87 -20.92
N ILE A 165 -5.72 -1.76 -20.58
CA ILE A 165 -7.11 -1.76 -21.06
C ILE A 165 -8.03 -1.15 -19.99
N LEU A 166 -7.51 -0.87 -18.81
CA LEU A 166 -8.24 -0.35 -17.65
C LEU A 166 -8.09 1.17 -17.52
#